data_0bb21d991131688ca3bdafa5d4df2081
#
_entry.id   0bb21d991131688ca3bdafa5d4df2081
#
_cell.length_a   1.000
_cell.length_b   1.000
_cell.length_c   1.000
_cell.angle_alpha   90.00
_cell.angle_beta   90.00
_cell.angle_gamma   90.00
#
_symmetry.space_group_name_H-M   'P 1'
#
loop_
_entity.id
_entity.type
_entity.pdbx_description
1 polymer ?
#
loop_
_entity_poly.entity_id
_entity_poly.type
_entity_poly.pdbx_seq_one_letter_code
_entity_poly.pdbx_strand_id
1 'polypeptide(L)'
;YGGNPIACAAALGAIETMQEENLVARANHIGQILGDSLRALQAKYPVIGEVRGRGAMQAIELVMPGTKTPNTAAMNAVVKYCQSKGVLILTAGTYSNVVRFLPPIVITDELLKDALSVLDEALASL
;
A
#
# COMPACT_ATOMS: atom_id res chain seq x y z
N TYR A 1 6.14 25.84 18.96
CA TYR A 1 7.57 25.42 18.91
C TYR A 1 8.11 25.42 17.49
N GLY A 2 7.40 26.04 16.52
CA GLY A 2 7.88 26.22 15.16
C GLY A 2 9.19 27.01 15.13
N GLY A 3 10.13 26.58 14.28
CA GLY A 3 11.40 27.27 14.12
C GLY A 3 12.45 26.98 15.18
N ASN A 4 12.24 25.98 16.07
CA ASN A 4 13.31 25.63 17.00
C ASN A 4 14.52 25.02 16.25
N PRO A 5 15.78 25.27 16.70
CA PRO A 5 16.97 24.92 15.95
C PRO A 5 17.10 23.42 15.65
N ILE A 6 16.69 22.55 16.59
CA ILE A 6 16.76 21.08 16.41
C ILE A 6 15.81 20.63 15.31
N ALA A 7 14.56 21.11 15.31
CA ALA A 7 13.59 20.76 14.26
C ALA A 7 14.02 21.31 12.89
N CYS A 8 14.59 22.51 12.84
CA CYS A 8 15.12 23.07 11.59
C CYS A 8 16.29 22.24 11.05
N ALA A 9 17.25 21.85 11.90
CA ALA A 9 18.36 20.98 11.52
C ALA A 9 17.87 19.61 11.03
N ALA A 10 16.89 18.99 11.71
CA ALA A 10 16.32 17.73 11.30
C ALA A 10 15.60 17.84 9.94
N ALA A 11 14.88 18.94 9.69
CA ALA A 11 14.22 19.19 8.41
C ALA A 11 15.22 19.33 7.25
N LEU A 12 16.32 20.06 7.47
CA LEU A 12 17.39 20.19 6.49
C LEU A 12 18.03 18.83 6.17
N GLY A 13 18.38 18.04 7.19
CA GLY A 13 18.93 16.69 7.01
C GLY A 13 17.96 15.75 6.26
N ALA A 14 16.65 15.84 6.52
CA ALA A 14 15.66 15.08 5.77
C ALA A 14 15.61 15.48 4.28
N ILE A 15 15.68 16.78 3.97
CA ILE A 15 15.70 17.29 2.59
C ILE A 15 16.97 16.84 1.87
N GLU A 16 18.13 16.93 2.52
CA GLU A 16 19.42 16.49 1.98
C GLU A 16 19.37 14.99 1.66
N THR A 17 18.92 14.14 2.59
CA THR A 17 18.73 12.70 2.37
C THR A 17 17.80 12.40 1.20
N MET A 18 16.67 13.12 1.09
CA MET A 18 15.73 12.95 -0.03
C MET A 18 16.40 13.22 -1.39
N GLN A 19 17.31 14.19 -1.44
CA GLN A 19 18.03 14.56 -2.66
C GLN A 19 19.16 13.56 -2.97
N GLU A 20 20.01 13.27 -1.98
CA GLU A 20 21.18 12.40 -2.13
C GLU A 20 20.77 10.95 -2.49
N GLU A 21 19.75 10.42 -1.84
CA GLU A 21 19.26 9.04 -2.08
C GLU A 21 18.21 8.97 -3.20
N ASN A 22 17.87 10.10 -3.83
CA ASN A 22 16.87 10.18 -4.91
C ASN A 22 15.53 9.50 -4.55
N LEU A 23 15.03 9.78 -3.33
CA LEU A 23 13.88 9.07 -2.76
C LEU A 23 12.59 9.25 -3.57
N VAL A 24 12.45 10.34 -4.33
CA VAL A 24 11.29 10.56 -5.21
C VAL A 24 11.27 9.53 -6.36
N ALA A 25 12.43 9.25 -6.97
CA ALA A 25 12.53 8.23 -8.00
C ALA A 25 12.27 6.82 -7.41
N ARG A 26 12.79 6.55 -6.21
CA ARG A 26 12.53 5.29 -5.49
C ARG A 26 11.04 5.13 -5.18
N ALA A 27 10.35 6.17 -4.72
CA ALA A 27 8.90 6.14 -4.48
C ALA A 27 8.10 5.85 -5.76
N ASN A 28 8.51 6.41 -6.89
CA ASN A 28 7.88 6.13 -8.19
C ASN A 28 8.11 4.68 -8.63
N HIS A 29 9.31 4.14 -8.43
CA HIS A 29 9.63 2.73 -8.72
C HIS A 29 8.77 1.77 -7.88
N ILE A 30 8.67 1.98 -6.56
CA ILE A 30 7.77 1.23 -5.68
C ILE A 30 6.34 1.31 -6.17
N GLY A 31 5.90 2.52 -6.55
CA GLY A 31 4.56 2.76 -7.07
C GLY A 31 4.25 2.00 -8.36
N GLN A 32 5.26 1.82 -9.21
CA GLN A 32 5.15 1.02 -10.43
C GLN A 32 4.95 -0.47 -10.10
N ILE A 33 5.79 -1.04 -9.23
CA ILE A 33 5.67 -2.43 -8.78
C ILE A 33 4.30 -2.68 -8.14
N LEU A 34 3.89 -1.83 -7.19
CA LEU A 34 2.59 -1.93 -6.54
C LEU A 34 1.44 -1.81 -7.54
N GLY A 35 1.44 -0.75 -8.34
CA GLY A 35 0.35 -0.46 -9.27
C GLY A 35 0.15 -1.57 -10.30
N ASP A 36 1.22 -2.12 -10.86
CA ASP A 36 1.15 -3.20 -11.86
C ASP A 36 0.66 -4.49 -11.20
N SER A 37 1.20 -4.84 -10.03
CA SER A 37 0.77 -6.03 -9.29
C SER A 37 -0.69 -5.92 -8.83
N LEU A 38 -1.11 -4.79 -8.29
CA LEU A 38 -2.50 -4.60 -7.83
C LEU A 38 -3.50 -4.61 -8.98
N ARG A 39 -3.14 -4.09 -10.16
CA ARG A 39 -3.98 -4.20 -11.37
C ARG A 39 -4.07 -5.63 -11.89
N ALA A 40 -2.99 -6.41 -11.81
CA ALA A 40 -3.02 -7.83 -12.13
C ALA A 40 -3.94 -8.60 -11.17
N LEU A 41 -3.87 -8.31 -9.87
CA LEU A 41 -4.78 -8.88 -8.88
C LEU A 41 -6.24 -8.46 -9.11
N GLN A 42 -6.50 -7.21 -9.50
CA GLN A 42 -7.85 -6.75 -9.85
C GLN A 42 -8.44 -7.53 -11.04
N ALA A 43 -7.62 -7.82 -12.04
CA ALA A 43 -8.06 -8.65 -13.17
C ALA A 43 -8.38 -10.11 -12.75
N LYS A 44 -7.72 -10.62 -11.71
CA LYS A 44 -7.89 -11.98 -11.19
C LYS A 44 -9.03 -12.08 -10.18
N TYR A 45 -9.26 -11.05 -9.37
CA TYR A 45 -10.20 -11.07 -8.25
C TYR A 45 -11.27 -9.98 -8.38
N PRO A 46 -12.52 -10.35 -8.76
CA PRO A 46 -13.63 -9.39 -8.93
C PRO A 46 -14.02 -8.63 -7.65
N VAL A 47 -13.53 -9.03 -6.50
CA VAL A 47 -13.72 -8.31 -5.24
C VAL A 47 -12.95 -6.98 -5.20
N ILE A 48 -11.92 -6.79 -6.04
CA ILE A 48 -11.19 -5.54 -6.17
C ILE A 48 -11.93 -4.63 -7.16
N GLY A 49 -12.67 -3.66 -6.64
CA GLY A 49 -13.43 -2.71 -7.46
C GLY A 49 -12.57 -1.62 -8.07
N GLU A 50 -11.56 -1.14 -7.34
CA GLU A 50 -10.69 -0.05 -7.79
C GLU A 50 -9.25 -0.25 -7.30
N VAL A 51 -8.30 0.15 -8.15
CA VAL A 51 -6.88 0.33 -7.80
C VAL A 51 -6.53 1.78 -8.06
N ARG A 52 -6.02 2.49 -7.05
CA ARG A 52 -5.63 3.90 -7.17
C ARG A 52 -4.42 4.23 -6.32
N GLY A 53 -3.72 5.30 -6.68
CA GLY A 53 -2.60 5.82 -5.88
C GLY A 53 -1.64 6.68 -6.67
N ARG A 54 -0.61 7.15 -5.98
CA ARG A 54 0.49 7.92 -6.55
C ARG A 54 1.80 7.54 -5.86
N GLY A 55 2.83 7.27 -6.64
CA GLY A 55 4.12 6.81 -6.09
C GLY A 55 3.93 5.61 -5.18
N ALA A 56 4.65 5.56 -4.07
CA ALA A 56 4.59 4.47 -3.11
C ALA A 56 3.25 4.37 -2.32
N MET A 57 2.39 5.38 -2.40
CA MET A 57 1.08 5.33 -1.75
C MET A 57 0.03 4.81 -2.74
N GLN A 58 -0.39 3.56 -2.55
CA GLN A 58 -1.37 2.87 -3.38
C GLN A 58 -2.51 2.33 -2.51
N ALA A 59 -3.64 2.05 -3.14
CA ALA A 59 -4.79 1.47 -2.46
C ALA A 59 -5.61 0.57 -3.39
N ILE A 60 -6.25 -0.43 -2.81
CA ILE A 60 -7.34 -1.19 -3.43
C ILE A 60 -8.63 -0.95 -2.66
N GLU A 61 -9.73 -0.86 -3.37
CA GLU A 61 -11.06 -0.79 -2.79
C GLU A 61 -11.78 -2.11 -3.00
N LEU A 62 -12.22 -2.74 -1.90
CA LEU A 62 -12.91 -4.01 -1.93
C LEU A 62 -14.42 -3.81 -1.97
N VAL A 63 -15.08 -4.48 -2.92
CA VAL A 63 -16.51 -4.36 -3.18
C VAL A 63 -17.15 -5.75 -3.29
N MET A 64 -18.45 -5.79 -3.16
CA MET A 64 -19.19 -6.99 -3.52
C MET A 64 -19.08 -7.23 -5.04
N PRO A 65 -18.64 -8.41 -5.50
CA PRO A 65 -18.37 -8.68 -6.91
C PRO A 65 -19.53 -8.24 -7.82
N GLY A 66 -19.18 -7.53 -8.91
CA GLY A 66 -20.15 -7.03 -9.88
C GLY A 66 -20.95 -5.79 -9.42
N THR A 67 -20.63 -5.22 -8.27
CA THR A 67 -21.31 -4.04 -7.72
C THR A 67 -20.31 -2.98 -7.29
N LYS A 68 -20.82 -1.82 -6.79
CA LYS A 68 -20.02 -0.79 -6.09
C LYS A 68 -20.24 -0.81 -4.57
N THR A 69 -20.94 -1.83 -4.07
CA THR A 69 -21.24 -1.94 -2.64
C THR A 69 -19.97 -2.28 -1.86
N PRO A 70 -19.58 -1.51 -0.84
CA PRO A 70 -18.40 -1.78 -0.02
C PRO A 70 -18.42 -3.17 0.62
N ASN A 71 -17.28 -3.86 0.60
CA ASN A 71 -17.13 -5.20 1.20
C ASN A 71 -16.16 -5.16 2.39
N THR A 72 -16.65 -4.67 3.52
CA THR A 72 -15.88 -4.61 4.77
C THR A 72 -15.49 -5.99 5.29
N ALA A 73 -16.32 -7.01 5.06
CA ALA A 73 -16.02 -8.38 5.49
C ALA A 73 -14.78 -8.93 4.76
N ALA A 74 -14.72 -8.76 3.44
CA ALA A 74 -13.55 -9.15 2.64
C ALA A 74 -12.29 -8.37 3.10
N MET A 75 -12.41 -7.06 3.35
CA MET A 75 -11.29 -6.26 3.85
C MET A 75 -10.75 -6.79 5.16
N ASN A 76 -11.61 -7.09 6.13
CA ASN A 76 -11.21 -7.65 7.42
C ASN A 76 -10.53 -9.02 7.29
N ALA A 77 -11.04 -9.89 6.40
CA ALA A 77 -10.45 -11.20 6.14
C ALA A 77 -9.05 -11.06 5.52
N VAL A 78 -8.87 -10.21 4.52
CA VAL A 78 -7.56 -9.94 3.88
C VAL A 78 -6.56 -9.41 4.89
N VAL A 79 -6.94 -8.41 5.70
CA VAL A 79 -6.05 -7.84 6.74
C VAL A 79 -5.62 -8.90 7.74
N LYS A 80 -6.57 -9.68 8.25
CA LYS A 80 -6.30 -10.75 9.23
C LYS A 80 -5.37 -11.82 8.65
N TYR A 81 -5.58 -12.21 7.39
CA TYR A 81 -4.71 -13.17 6.72
C TYR A 81 -3.28 -12.62 6.58
N CYS A 82 -3.13 -11.41 6.03
CA CYS A 82 -1.82 -10.77 5.88
C CYS A 82 -1.09 -10.66 7.23
N GLN A 83 -1.76 -10.22 8.28
CA GLN A 83 -1.20 -10.16 9.63
C GLN A 83 -0.73 -11.53 10.15
N SER A 84 -1.47 -12.59 9.88
CA SER A 84 -1.09 -13.95 10.29
C SER A 84 0.18 -14.45 9.59
N LYS A 85 0.52 -13.85 8.44
CA LYS A 85 1.73 -14.12 7.65
C LYS A 85 2.85 -13.09 7.88
N GLY A 86 2.68 -12.18 8.86
CA GLY A 86 3.68 -11.17 9.19
C GLY A 86 3.66 -9.92 8.29
N VAL A 87 2.64 -9.76 7.44
CA VAL A 87 2.48 -8.59 6.57
C VAL A 87 1.46 -7.63 7.17
N LEU A 88 1.93 -6.43 7.56
CA LEU A 88 1.07 -5.39 8.11
C LEU A 88 0.58 -4.48 6.99
N ILE A 89 -0.74 -4.42 6.80
CA ILE A 89 -1.42 -3.53 5.88
C ILE A 89 -2.43 -2.65 6.62
N LEU A 90 -2.72 -1.49 6.06
CA LEU A 90 -3.58 -0.50 6.72
C LEU A 90 -4.98 -0.50 6.13
N THR A 91 -5.97 -0.48 7.02
CA THR A 91 -7.37 -0.28 6.66
C THR A 91 -7.65 1.22 6.49
N ALA A 92 -8.48 1.57 5.53
CA ALA A 92 -8.85 2.95 5.21
C ALA A 92 -10.25 3.01 4.58
N GLY A 93 -10.66 4.23 4.22
CA GLY A 93 -11.94 4.49 3.58
C GLY A 93 -13.09 4.67 4.56
N THR A 94 -14.06 5.51 4.18
CA THR A 94 -15.24 5.85 5.00
C THR A 94 -16.08 4.61 5.33
N TYR A 95 -16.07 3.63 4.43
CA TYR A 95 -16.83 2.38 4.58
C TYR A 95 -15.96 1.20 5.05
N SER A 96 -14.72 1.46 5.51
CA SER A 96 -13.78 0.42 5.97
C SER A 96 -13.60 -0.73 4.96
N ASN A 97 -13.52 -0.40 3.68
CA ASN A 97 -13.39 -1.35 2.57
C ASN A 97 -12.15 -1.10 1.71
N VAL A 98 -11.24 -0.24 2.16
CA VAL A 98 -10.01 0.12 1.45
C VAL A 98 -8.80 -0.46 2.18
N VAL A 99 -7.94 -1.13 1.43
CA VAL A 99 -6.60 -1.51 1.87
C VAL A 99 -5.62 -0.49 1.31
N ARG A 100 -4.90 0.20 2.21
CA ARG A 100 -3.89 1.19 1.84
C ARG A 100 -2.48 0.61 2.00
N PHE A 101 -1.69 0.75 0.96
CA PHE A 101 -0.28 0.39 0.92
C PHE A 101 0.56 1.66 1.03
N LEU A 102 1.44 1.71 2.01
CA LEU A 102 2.41 2.79 2.22
C LEU A 102 3.68 2.18 2.82
N PRO A 103 4.42 1.40 2.02
CA PRO A 103 5.65 0.79 2.50
C PRO A 103 6.72 1.85 2.77
N PRO A 104 7.70 1.56 3.65
CA PRO A 104 8.88 2.42 3.78
C PRO A 104 9.58 2.55 2.43
N ILE A 105 10.06 3.75 2.08
CA ILE A 105 10.72 3.98 0.78
C ILE A 105 12.00 3.13 0.63
N VAL A 106 12.60 2.74 1.74
CA VAL A 106 13.80 1.89 1.78
C VAL A 106 13.52 0.38 1.69
N ILE A 107 12.26 -0.02 1.54
CA ILE A 107 11.91 -1.44 1.35
C ILE A 107 12.60 -2.01 0.09
N THR A 108 13.10 -3.24 0.16
CA THR A 108 13.64 -3.91 -1.03
C THR A 108 12.53 -4.38 -1.97
N ASP A 109 12.84 -4.56 -3.24
CA ASP A 109 11.87 -5.05 -4.22
C ASP A 109 11.44 -6.49 -3.93
N GLU A 110 12.34 -7.30 -3.35
CA GLU A 110 12.07 -8.67 -2.92
C GLU A 110 11.02 -8.70 -1.81
N LEU A 111 11.24 -7.95 -0.72
CA LEU A 111 10.27 -7.88 0.39
C LEU A 111 8.91 -7.33 -0.06
N LEU A 112 8.92 -6.37 -1.00
CA LEU A 112 7.68 -5.84 -1.55
C LEU A 112 6.91 -6.90 -2.34
N LYS A 113 7.61 -7.71 -3.15
CA LYS A 113 7.03 -8.81 -3.92
C LYS A 113 6.54 -9.94 -3.01
N ASP A 114 7.28 -10.26 -1.95
CA ASP A 114 6.86 -11.25 -0.94
C ASP A 114 5.54 -10.81 -0.26
N ALA A 115 5.45 -9.54 0.12
CA ALA A 115 4.21 -9.00 0.69
C ALA A 115 3.03 -9.05 -0.30
N LEU A 116 3.27 -8.80 -1.59
CA LEU A 116 2.26 -8.90 -2.65
C LEU A 116 1.84 -10.36 -2.90
N SER A 117 2.75 -11.33 -2.77
CA SER A 117 2.41 -12.75 -2.82
C SER A 117 1.47 -13.16 -1.69
N VAL A 118 1.73 -12.68 -0.46
CA VAL A 118 0.84 -12.90 0.69
C VAL A 118 -0.54 -12.26 0.46
N LEU A 119 -0.58 -11.09 -0.18
CA LEU A 119 -1.85 -10.45 -0.55
C LEU A 119 -2.64 -11.28 -1.58
N ASP A 120 -1.96 -11.87 -2.58
CA ASP A 120 -2.58 -12.78 -3.56
C ASP A 120 -3.20 -14.00 -2.86
N GLU A 121 -2.46 -14.63 -1.93
CA GLU A 121 -2.97 -15.74 -1.10
C GLU A 121 -4.20 -15.31 -0.28
N ALA A 122 -4.16 -14.12 0.33
CA ALA A 122 -5.26 -13.59 1.12
C ALA A 122 -6.54 -13.41 0.27
N LEU A 123 -6.40 -12.85 -0.93
CA LEU A 123 -7.51 -12.68 -1.88
C LEU A 123 -8.04 -14.01 -2.42
N ALA A 124 -7.17 -14.98 -2.62
CA ALA A 124 -7.55 -16.33 -3.04
C ALA A 124 -8.33 -17.11 -1.97
N SER A 125 -8.20 -16.71 -0.70
CA SER A 125 -8.88 -17.36 0.42
C SER A 125 -10.28 -16.82 0.72
N LEU A 126 -10.74 -15.76 0.00
CA LEU A 126 -12.07 -15.18 0.14
C LEU A 126 -13.13 -16.06 -0.53
#